data_8013ab452076bc3cea0259e7fe9a261d
#
_entry.id   8013ab452076bc3cea0259e7fe9a261d
#
_cell.length_a   1.000
_cell.length_b   1.000
_cell.length_c   1.000
_cell.angle_alpha   90.00
_cell.angle_beta   90.00
_cell.angle_gamma   90.00
#
_symmetry.space_group_name_H-M   'P 1'
#
loop_
_entity.id
_entity.type
_entity.pdbx_description
1 polymer ?
#
loop_
_entity_poly.entity_id
_entity_poly.type
_entity_poly.pdbx_seq_one_letter_code
_entity_poly.pdbx_strand_id
1 'polypeptide(L)'
;VDIELIGVAAHMHYLGHTAKATATLPDGTTKSLFYIDDWDFNWQGDYFYETPVRLPAGTTVKGVVTFDNSAENPHNPHNPPRRVRWGFESTDEMGSVNFRAVPVKESDAQRFQDAVRDQIIDEIRITAEKRFNNQSDIRANLVDRLRKRLRDRRGDSSNKGLPVAKP
;
A
#
# COMPACT_ATOMS: atom_id res chain seq x y z
N VAL A 1 7.99 -25.05 -4.32
CA VAL A 1 7.59 -25.83 -5.51
C VAL A 1 7.78 -24.99 -6.76
N ASP A 2 7.97 -25.62 -7.92
CA ASP A 2 7.97 -24.96 -9.23
C ASP A 2 6.52 -24.57 -9.57
N ILE A 3 6.34 -23.37 -10.10
CA ILE A 3 5.01 -22.86 -10.48
C ILE A 3 5.03 -22.32 -11.91
N GLU A 4 3.85 -22.21 -12.49
CA GLU A 4 3.58 -21.47 -13.71
C GLU A 4 2.62 -20.32 -13.41
N LEU A 5 3.04 -19.09 -13.78
CA LEU A 5 2.14 -17.94 -13.76
C LEU A 5 1.29 -17.98 -15.03
N ILE A 6 -0.02 -17.97 -14.86
CA ILE A 6 -1.00 -17.99 -15.95
C ILE A 6 -1.66 -16.62 -16.15
N GLY A 7 -1.58 -15.72 -15.16
CA GLY A 7 -2.14 -14.39 -15.27
C GLY A 7 -1.65 -13.46 -14.17
N VAL A 8 -1.93 -12.18 -14.35
CA VAL A 8 -1.59 -11.08 -13.43
C VAL A 8 -2.69 -10.04 -13.43
N ALA A 9 -2.92 -9.43 -12.28
CA ALA A 9 -3.77 -8.25 -12.12
C ALA A 9 -3.07 -7.23 -11.24
N ALA A 10 -3.21 -5.95 -11.55
CA ALA A 10 -2.81 -4.86 -10.67
C ALA A 10 -4.04 -4.14 -10.12
N HIS A 11 -3.90 -3.59 -8.93
CA HIS A 11 -4.88 -2.67 -8.34
C HIS A 11 -4.14 -1.49 -7.74
N MET A 12 -4.59 -0.29 -8.07
CA MET A 12 -4.21 0.96 -7.39
C MET A 12 -5.42 1.90 -7.34
N HIS A 13 -5.37 2.87 -6.41
CA HIS A 13 -6.35 3.95 -6.35
C HIS A 13 -5.98 5.13 -7.27
N TYR A 14 -6.72 6.24 -7.19
CA TYR A 14 -6.60 7.38 -8.12
C TYR A 14 -5.19 7.96 -8.26
N LEU A 15 -4.39 7.92 -7.20
CA LEU A 15 -3.01 8.41 -7.24
C LEU A 15 -2.02 7.42 -7.88
N GLY A 16 -2.47 6.23 -8.26
CA GLY A 16 -1.63 5.24 -8.95
C GLY A 16 -1.01 5.84 -10.21
N HIS A 17 0.25 5.49 -10.48
CA HIS A 17 0.98 5.96 -11.65
C HIS A 17 1.59 4.79 -12.43
N THR A 18 2.46 3.98 -11.82
CA THR A 18 3.01 2.81 -12.48
C THR A 18 2.88 1.55 -11.63
N ALA A 19 2.74 0.39 -12.28
CA ALA A 19 2.80 -0.91 -11.63
C ALA A 19 3.78 -1.82 -12.38
N LYS A 20 4.73 -2.43 -11.67
CA LYS A 20 5.74 -3.31 -12.23
C LYS A 20 5.94 -4.53 -11.37
N ALA A 21 6.15 -5.69 -12.01
CA ALA A 21 6.60 -6.89 -11.31
C ALA A 21 7.78 -7.55 -12.04
N THR A 22 8.73 -8.03 -11.25
CA THR A 22 9.92 -8.73 -11.74
C THR A 22 10.14 -10.01 -10.92
N ALA A 23 10.61 -11.06 -11.56
CA ALA A 23 11.10 -12.28 -10.91
C ALA A 23 12.63 -12.32 -10.94
N THR A 24 13.23 -12.67 -9.80
CA THR A 24 14.66 -13.06 -9.72
C THR A 24 14.72 -14.57 -9.50
N LEU A 25 15.24 -15.30 -10.46
CA LEU A 25 15.38 -16.75 -10.42
C LEU A 25 16.52 -17.15 -9.47
N PRO A 26 16.58 -18.42 -9.03
CA PRO A 26 17.65 -18.90 -8.14
C PRO A 26 19.06 -18.74 -8.69
N ASP A 27 19.23 -18.69 -10.01
CA ASP A 27 20.49 -18.46 -10.71
C ASP A 27 20.88 -16.96 -10.81
N GLY A 28 20.04 -16.06 -10.25
CA GLY A 28 20.23 -14.62 -10.31
C GLY A 28 19.67 -13.95 -11.56
N THR A 29 19.18 -14.71 -12.53
CA THR A 29 18.54 -14.16 -13.73
C THR A 29 17.27 -13.41 -13.36
N THR A 30 17.04 -12.25 -13.97
CA THR A 30 15.80 -11.47 -13.76
C THR A 30 14.90 -11.53 -14.99
N LYS A 31 13.59 -11.63 -14.74
CA LYS A 31 12.55 -11.59 -15.77
C LYS A 31 11.54 -10.49 -15.44
N SER A 32 11.16 -9.68 -16.43
CA SER A 32 9.98 -8.83 -16.30
C SER A 32 8.73 -9.69 -16.41
N LEU A 33 7.83 -9.55 -15.45
CA LEU A 33 6.57 -10.28 -15.44
C LEU A 33 5.39 -9.40 -15.86
N PHE A 34 5.43 -8.11 -15.51
CA PHE A 34 4.31 -7.21 -15.71
C PHE A 34 4.79 -5.76 -15.65
N TYR A 35 4.20 -4.89 -16.48
CA TYR A 35 4.46 -3.45 -16.45
C TYR A 35 3.28 -2.66 -17.00
N ILE A 36 2.80 -1.70 -16.21
CA ILE A 36 1.90 -0.61 -16.62
C ILE A 36 2.64 0.69 -16.31
N ASP A 37 2.81 1.55 -17.29
CA ASP A 37 3.51 2.84 -17.20
C ASP A 37 2.57 4.03 -17.06
N ASP A 38 1.29 3.85 -17.40
CA ASP A 38 0.24 4.84 -17.28
C ASP A 38 -1.00 4.18 -16.69
N TRP A 39 -1.18 4.34 -15.36
CA TRP A 39 -2.27 3.70 -14.65
C TRP A 39 -3.58 4.45 -14.87
N ASP A 40 -4.61 3.75 -15.33
CA ASP A 40 -5.98 4.23 -15.31
C ASP A 40 -6.81 3.47 -14.26
N PHE A 41 -7.33 4.18 -13.26
CA PHE A 41 -8.20 3.63 -12.21
C PHE A 41 -9.44 2.92 -12.78
N ASN A 42 -9.94 3.37 -13.93
CA ASN A 42 -11.13 2.79 -14.58
C ASN A 42 -10.80 1.57 -15.43
N TRP A 43 -9.52 1.30 -15.68
CA TRP A 43 -9.06 0.19 -16.50
C TRP A 43 -8.27 -0.83 -15.68
N GLN A 44 -8.97 -1.55 -14.82
CA GLN A 44 -8.39 -2.58 -13.96
C GLN A 44 -8.83 -3.95 -14.45
N GLY A 45 -7.96 -4.64 -15.18
CA GLY A 45 -8.25 -5.93 -15.78
C GLY A 45 -7.39 -7.06 -15.24
N ASP A 46 -7.87 -8.28 -15.48
CA ASP A 46 -7.06 -9.50 -15.41
C ASP A 46 -6.36 -9.70 -16.75
N TYR A 47 -5.04 -9.84 -16.73
CA TYR A 47 -4.22 -10.11 -17.91
C TYR A 47 -3.74 -11.56 -17.84
N PHE A 48 -3.84 -12.28 -18.94
CA PHE A 48 -3.39 -13.66 -19.04
C PHE A 48 -2.16 -13.73 -19.94
N TYR A 49 -1.17 -14.53 -19.54
CA TYR A 49 0.00 -14.78 -20.36
C TYR A 49 -0.39 -15.68 -21.53
N GLU A 50 0.03 -15.32 -22.74
CA GLU A 50 -0.15 -16.16 -23.92
C GLU A 50 0.53 -17.52 -23.73
N THR A 51 1.70 -17.51 -23.09
CA THR A 51 2.41 -18.72 -22.66
C THR A 51 2.67 -18.59 -21.16
N PRO A 52 2.28 -19.58 -20.34
CA PRO A 52 2.55 -19.55 -18.90
C PRO A 52 4.03 -19.33 -18.59
N VAL A 53 4.31 -18.49 -17.61
CA VAL A 53 5.68 -18.14 -17.20
C VAL A 53 6.13 -19.07 -16.10
N ARG A 54 7.06 -19.99 -16.42
CA ARG A 54 7.62 -20.92 -15.44
C ARG A 54 8.59 -20.20 -14.50
N LEU A 55 8.36 -20.39 -13.20
CA LEU A 55 9.20 -19.93 -12.10
C LEU A 55 9.62 -21.13 -11.26
N PRO A 56 10.93 -21.45 -11.19
CA PRO A 56 11.43 -22.52 -10.34
C PRO A 56 11.30 -22.17 -8.86
N ALA A 57 11.28 -23.20 -8.02
CA ALA A 57 11.30 -23.04 -6.56
C ALA A 57 12.50 -22.18 -6.14
N GLY A 58 12.29 -21.28 -5.16
CA GLY A 58 13.31 -20.31 -4.72
C GLY A 58 13.35 -19.01 -5.54
N THR A 59 12.50 -18.86 -6.55
CA THR A 59 12.31 -17.56 -7.24
C THR A 59 11.72 -16.53 -6.30
N THR A 60 12.28 -15.31 -6.32
CA THR A 60 11.72 -14.15 -5.61
C THR A 60 10.96 -13.28 -6.60
N VAL A 61 9.70 -12.97 -6.31
CA VAL A 61 8.89 -12.01 -7.09
C VAL A 61 8.80 -10.69 -6.33
N LYS A 62 9.12 -9.58 -7.02
CA LYS A 62 9.05 -8.23 -6.49
C LYS A 62 8.04 -7.41 -7.28
N GLY A 63 6.99 -6.92 -6.59
CA GLY A 63 6.09 -5.90 -7.10
C GLY A 63 6.55 -4.50 -6.67
N VAL A 64 6.43 -3.52 -7.56
CA VAL A 64 6.67 -2.10 -7.28
C VAL A 64 5.52 -1.33 -7.88
N VAL A 65 4.88 -0.51 -7.07
CA VAL A 65 3.86 0.46 -7.51
C VAL A 65 4.35 1.87 -7.17
N THR A 66 4.03 2.83 -8.01
CA THR A 66 4.34 4.25 -7.77
C THR A 66 3.05 5.06 -7.78
N PHE A 67 3.08 6.18 -7.07
CA PHE A 67 1.96 7.10 -6.96
C PHE A 67 2.40 8.49 -7.37
N ASP A 68 1.50 9.23 -8.03
CA ASP A 68 1.68 10.64 -8.34
C ASP A 68 0.65 11.47 -7.58
N ASN A 69 1.10 12.15 -6.51
CA ASN A 69 0.30 13.07 -5.72
C ASN A 69 0.66 14.53 -6.02
N SER A 70 1.07 14.83 -7.26
CA SER A 70 1.37 16.19 -7.69
C SER A 70 0.10 16.97 -8.08
N ALA A 71 0.23 18.28 -8.25
CA ALA A 71 -0.84 19.13 -8.77
C ALA A 71 -1.08 18.94 -10.27
N GLU A 72 -0.09 18.40 -10.97
CA GLU A 72 -0.10 18.11 -12.40
C GLU A 72 -0.86 16.81 -12.73
N ASN A 73 -1.07 15.93 -11.73
CA ASN A 73 -1.86 14.71 -11.93
C ASN A 73 -3.34 15.06 -12.11
N PRO A 74 -3.93 14.87 -13.31
CA PRO A 74 -5.33 15.22 -13.57
C PRO A 74 -6.32 14.33 -12.81
N HIS A 75 -5.86 13.17 -12.32
CA HIS A 75 -6.66 12.21 -11.54
C HIS A 75 -6.51 12.41 -10.03
N ASN A 76 -5.73 13.40 -9.57
CA ASN A 76 -5.58 13.67 -8.15
C ASN A 76 -6.94 14.13 -7.56
N PRO A 77 -7.51 13.38 -6.60
CA PRO A 77 -8.80 13.73 -6.00
C PRO A 77 -8.74 14.97 -5.12
N HIS A 78 -7.54 15.53 -4.90
CA HIS A 78 -7.31 16.69 -4.03
C HIS A 78 -6.63 17.83 -4.77
N ASN A 79 -7.31 18.96 -4.88
CA ASN A 79 -6.75 20.20 -5.42
C ASN A 79 -6.96 21.36 -4.42
N PRO A 80 -5.89 21.90 -3.79
CA PRO A 80 -4.48 21.53 -3.94
C PRO A 80 -4.18 20.13 -3.37
N PRO A 81 -3.08 19.49 -3.81
CA PRO A 81 -2.64 18.20 -3.28
C PRO A 81 -2.46 18.23 -1.77
N ARG A 82 -2.81 17.16 -1.11
CA ARG A 82 -2.63 17.00 0.34
C ARG A 82 -1.93 15.68 0.66
N ARG A 83 -1.39 15.54 1.87
CA ARG A 83 -0.83 14.28 2.32
C ARG A 83 -1.92 13.21 2.33
N VAL A 84 -1.69 12.14 1.60
CA VAL A 84 -2.49 10.91 1.57
C VAL A 84 -1.79 9.82 2.37
N ARG A 85 -2.53 8.85 2.85
CA ARG A 85 -2.04 7.66 3.56
C ARG A 85 -2.66 6.43 2.94
N TRP A 86 -2.08 5.29 3.25
CA TRP A 86 -2.68 4.02 2.90
C TRP A 86 -4.07 3.87 3.55
N GLY A 87 -5.04 3.42 2.75
CA GLY A 87 -6.41 3.20 3.19
C GLY A 87 -7.27 2.51 2.13
N PHE A 88 -8.54 2.30 2.43
CA PHE A 88 -9.48 1.56 1.59
C PHE A 88 -10.32 2.46 0.66
N GLU A 89 -10.37 3.76 0.91
CA GLU A 89 -11.09 4.69 0.05
C GLU A 89 -10.30 4.93 -1.23
N SER A 90 -10.96 5.08 -2.37
CA SER A 90 -10.29 5.35 -3.66
C SER A 90 -9.44 6.63 -3.68
N THR A 91 -9.66 7.52 -2.71
CA THR A 91 -8.85 8.72 -2.48
C THR A 91 -7.63 8.49 -1.59
N ASP A 92 -7.49 7.30 -0.99
CA ASP A 92 -6.31 6.89 -0.22
C ASP A 92 -5.26 6.25 -1.14
N GLU A 93 -4.05 6.04 -0.63
CA GLU A 93 -3.05 5.22 -1.32
C GLU A 93 -3.31 3.73 -1.08
N MET A 94 -3.46 2.98 -2.15
CA MET A 94 -3.48 1.52 -2.16
C MET A 94 -2.89 1.03 -3.48
N GLY A 95 -2.10 -0.05 -3.40
CA GLY A 95 -1.58 -0.70 -4.60
C GLY A 95 -1.18 -2.13 -4.33
N SER A 96 -1.47 -3.01 -5.29
CA SER A 96 -1.07 -4.41 -5.28
C SER A 96 -0.84 -4.94 -6.69
N VAL A 97 -0.02 -5.98 -6.80
CA VAL A 97 0.10 -6.81 -8.00
C VAL A 97 -0.13 -8.25 -7.58
N ASN A 98 -1.12 -8.88 -8.18
CA ASN A 98 -1.58 -10.22 -7.83
C ASN A 98 -1.35 -11.16 -9.01
N PHE A 99 -0.89 -12.37 -8.75
CA PHE A 99 -0.64 -13.38 -9.78
C PHE A 99 -1.61 -14.55 -9.65
N ARG A 100 -2.00 -15.07 -10.80
CA ARG A 100 -2.64 -16.38 -10.91
C ARG A 100 -1.57 -17.40 -11.24
N ALA A 101 -1.41 -18.40 -10.38
CA ALA A 101 -0.36 -19.38 -10.50
C ALA A 101 -0.89 -20.79 -10.27
N VAL A 102 -0.24 -21.76 -10.91
CA VAL A 102 -0.49 -23.18 -10.73
C VAL A 102 0.83 -23.91 -10.46
N PRO A 103 0.85 -25.00 -9.70
CA PRO A 103 2.06 -25.82 -9.56
C PRO A 103 2.34 -26.57 -10.86
N VAL A 104 3.62 -26.70 -11.22
CA VAL A 104 4.04 -27.45 -12.43
C VAL A 104 3.70 -28.94 -12.30
N LYS A 105 3.76 -29.49 -11.10
CA LYS A 105 3.41 -30.89 -10.82
C LYS A 105 2.13 -30.95 -10.00
N GLU A 106 1.18 -31.77 -10.43
CA GLU A 106 -0.05 -31.98 -9.68
C GLU A 106 0.21 -32.50 -8.25
N SER A 107 1.24 -33.32 -8.06
CA SER A 107 1.65 -33.81 -6.74
C SER A 107 2.08 -32.71 -5.77
N ASP A 108 2.38 -31.52 -6.25
CA ASP A 108 2.74 -30.36 -5.43
C ASP A 108 1.53 -29.46 -5.08
N ALA A 109 0.33 -29.79 -5.57
CA ALA A 109 -0.87 -28.97 -5.41
C ALA A 109 -1.16 -28.62 -3.95
N GLN A 110 -1.11 -29.60 -3.06
CA GLN A 110 -1.38 -29.37 -1.64
C GLN A 110 -0.33 -28.44 -0.99
N ARG A 111 0.94 -28.66 -1.27
CA ARG A 111 2.05 -27.84 -0.76
C ARG A 111 1.96 -26.40 -1.28
N PHE A 112 1.55 -26.23 -2.55
CA PHE A 112 1.33 -24.92 -3.14
C PHE A 112 0.16 -24.20 -2.47
N GLN A 113 -0.97 -24.88 -2.29
CA GLN A 113 -2.15 -24.31 -1.60
C GLN A 113 -1.83 -23.89 -0.15
N ASP A 114 -1.09 -24.71 0.57
CA ASP A 114 -0.67 -24.39 1.93
C ASP A 114 0.22 -23.14 1.95
N ALA A 115 1.19 -23.03 1.04
CA ALA A 115 2.05 -21.87 0.95
C ALA A 115 1.29 -20.58 0.59
N VAL A 116 0.34 -20.65 -0.34
CA VAL A 116 -0.52 -19.50 -0.71
C VAL A 116 -1.39 -19.09 0.48
N ARG A 117 -1.99 -20.05 1.18
CA ARG A 117 -2.79 -19.75 2.38
C ARG A 117 -1.96 -19.05 3.46
N ASP A 118 -0.76 -19.54 3.73
CA ASP A 118 0.13 -18.99 4.75
C ASP A 118 0.56 -17.55 4.37
N GLN A 119 0.84 -17.30 3.08
CA GLN A 119 1.13 -15.95 2.56
C GLN A 119 -0.06 -15.00 2.76
N ILE A 120 -1.28 -15.43 2.45
CA ILE A 120 -2.50 -14.61 2.64
C ILE A 120 -2.68 -14.26 4.12
N ILE A 121 -2.47 -15.23 5.01
CA ILE A 121 -2.56 -15.01 6.48
C ILE A 121 -1.54 -13.97 6.92
N ASP A 122 -0.30 -14.06 6.44
CA ASP A 122 0.76 -13.10 6.75
C ASP A 122 0.45 -11.69 6.23
N GLU A 123 -0.08 -11.57 5.01
CA GLU A 123 -0.51 -10.27 4.44
C GLU A 123 -1.65 -9.63 5.25
N ILE A 124 -2.63 -10.44 5.67
CA ILE A 124 -3.73 -9.97 6.54
C ILE A 124 -3.16 -9.48 7.87
N ARG A 125 -2.24 -10.22 8.48
CA ARG A 125 -1.60 -9.83 9.75
C ARG A 125 -0.84 -8.51 9.60
N ILE A 126 0.03 -8.38 8.59
CA ILE A 126 0.81 -7.16 8.32
C ILE A 126 -0.13 -5.96 8.09
N THR A 127 -1.20 -6.16 7.35
CA THR A 127 -2.19 -5.11 7.07
C THR A 127 -2.92 -4.67 8.34
N ALA A 128 -3.31 -5.64 9.18
CA ALA A 128 -3.94 -5.35 10.48
C ALA A 128 -3.00 -4.59 11.42
N GLU A 129 -1.73 -4.98 11.49
CA GLU A 129 -0.70 -4.30 12.30
C GLU A 129 -0.47 -2.85 11.83
N LYS A 130 -0.35 -2.63 10.51
CA LYS A 130 -0.23 -1.28 9.93
C LYS A 130 -1.44 -0.41 10.27
N ARG A 131 -2.64 -0.96 10.21
CA ARG A 131 -3.88 -0.25 10.56
C ARG A 131 -3.94 0.09 12.04
N PHE A 132 -3.54 -0.83 12.92
CA PHE A 132 -3.49 -0.61 14.36
C PHE A 132 -2.48 0.48 14.72
N ASN A 133 -1.26 0.41 14.17
CA ASN A 133 -0.21 1.40 14.40
C ASN A 133 -0.62 2.78 13.88
N ASN A 134 -1.26 2.87 12.71
CA ASN A 134 -1.78 4.13 12.19
C ASN A 134 -2.87 4.75 13.10
N GLN A 135 -3.75 3.92 13.70
CA GLN A 135 -4.75 4.40 14.66
C GLN A 135 -4.11 4.87 15.97
N SER A 136 -3.08 4.18 16.46
CA SER A 136 -2.34 4.58 17.67
C SER A 136 -1.64 5.93 17.47
N ASP A 137 -1.03 6.16 16.31
CA ASP A 137 -0.39 7.42 15.96
C ASP A 137 -1.37 8.59 15.87
N ILE A 138 -2.57 8.35 15.32
CA ILE A 138 -3.63 9.37 15.26
C ILE A 138 -4.09 9.74 16.66
N ARG A 139 -4.27 8.76 17.55
CA ARG A 139 -4.67 9.00 18.96
C ARG A 139 -3.58 9.74 19.73
N ALA A 140 -2.32 9.34 19.58
CA ALA A 140 -1.19 10.02 20.23
C ALA A 140 -1.09 11.48 19.80
N ASN A 141 -1.17 11.76 18.50
CA ASN A 141 -1.16 13.11 17.96
C ASN A 141 -2.35 13.95 18.43
N LEU A 142 -3.53 13.37 18.58
CA LEU A 142 -4.71 14.07 19.11
C LEU A 142 -4.52 14.42 20.58
N VAL A 143 -4.03 13.51 21.40
CA VAL A 143 -3.74 13.72 22.82
C VAL A 143 -2.71 14.84 22.98
N ASP A 144 -1.65 14.85 22.20
CA ASP A 144 -0.62 15.90 22.27
C ASP A 144 -1.14 17.27 21.85
N ARG A 145 -1.98 17.34 20.82
CA ARG A 145 -2.67 18.59 20.42
C ARG A 145 -3.57 19.11 21.53
N LEU A 146 -4.32 18.23 22.18
CA LEU A 146 -5.19 18.59 23.30
C LEU A 146 -4.38 19.07 24.50
N ARG A 147 -3.28 18.38 24.85
CA ARG A 147 -2.38 18.80 25.93
C ARG A 147 -1.74 20.16 25.65
N LYS A 148 -1.35 20.43 24.41
CA LYS A 148 -0.83 21.74 24.00
C LYS A 148 -1.87 22.85 24.18
N ARG A 149 -3.10 22.64 23.67
CA ARG A 149 -4.20 23.61 23.83
C ARG A 149 -4.53 23.93 25.30
N LEU A 150 -4.47 22.92 26.16
CA LEU A 150 -4.72 23.10 27.59
C LEU A 150 -3.61 23.88 28.28
N ARG A 151 -2.35 23.71 27.88
CA ARG A 151 -1.19 24.48 28.37
C ARG A 151 -1.30 25.94 27.93
N ASP A 152 -1.62 26.18 26.66
CA ASP A 152 -1.76 27.52 26.10
C ASP A 152 -2.87 28.32 26.81
N ARG A 153 -3.99 27.67 27.13
CA ARG A 153 -5.10 28.29 27.90
C ARG A 153 -4.71 28.59 29.35
N ARG A 154 -3.87 27.81 29.99
CA ARG A 154 -3.38 28.05 31.37
C ARG A 154 -2.36 29.16 31.42
N GLY A 155 -1.55 29.33 30.36
CA GLY A 155 -0.56 30.41 30.24
C GLY A 155 -1.20 31.80 30.07
N ASP A 156 -2.38 31.87 29.43
CA ASP A 156 -3.08 33.13 29.20
C ASP A 156 -3.87 33.64 30.44
N SER A 157 -4.13 32.77 31.41
CA SER A 157 -4.84 33.16 32.66
C SER A 157 -3.91 33.76 33.72
N SER A 158 -2.58 33.75 33.55
CA SER A 158 -1.64 34.29 34.54
C SER A 158 -1.28 35.79 34.32
N ASN A 159 -1.78 36.42 33.25
CA ASN A 159 -1.41 37.80 32.89
C ASN A 159 -2.58 38.81 32.86
N LYS A 160 -3.72 38.50 33.49
CA LYS A 160 -4.76 39.49 33.74
C LYS A 160 -4.56 40.09 35.14
N GLY A 161 -3.56 40.97 35.25
CA GLY A 161 -3.41 41.85 36.40
C GLY A 161 -4.70 42.65 36.62
N LEU A 162 -5.25 42.59 37.85
CA LEU A 162 -6.37 43.42 38.31
C LEU A 162 -6.02 44.93 38.13
N PRO A 163 -6.93 45.76 37.67
CA PRO A 163 -6.67 47.18 37.60
C PRO A 163 -6.51 47.75 39.03
N VAL A 164 -5.36 48.35 39.30
CA VAL A 164 -5.09 49.07 40.54
C VAL A 164 -5.88 50.36 40.49
N ALA A 165 -6.87 50.50 41.36
CA ALA A 165 -7.57 51.79 41.61
C ALA A 165 -6.55 52.79 42.18
N LYS A 166 -6.41 53.95 41.54
CA LYS A 166 -5.67 55.12 42.10
C LYS A 166 -6.63 55.95 42.97
N PRO A 167 -6.05 56.57 44.04
CA PRO A 167 -6.82 57.40 44.99
C PRO A 167 -7.32 58.69 44.40
#